data_a3ff3be3d4c74c4b61e1898c33497cbe
#
_entry.id   a3ff3be3d4c74c4b61e1898c33497cbe
#
_cell.length_a   1.000
_cell.length_b   1.000
_cell.length_c   1.000
_cell.angle_alpha   90.00
_cell.angle_beta   90.00
_cell.angle_gamma   90.00
#
_symmetry.space_group_name_H-M   'P 1'
#
loop_
_entity.id
_entity.type
_entity.pdbx_description
1 polymer ?
#
loop_
_entity_poly.entity_id
_entity_poly.type
_entity_poly.pdbx_seq_one_letter_code
_entity_poly.pdbx_strand_id
1 'polypeptide(L)'
;SFTHSGNRLFFADYQANGYRIASLPADSLLAEKTDFDRPVSMPFVETLAGQEKFNLDSARLEPVDFQPKRYRKGVHTFKIHSWAPFYYDVAEAMNTSASDLSTIVKPGATIMSQNTLNTAIMQAGWYYDKGYHHGKLSFTYQGWFPVVNIAADYGDKAFDMAWAQNDKGQQVTRGYYTGRTYLEAEARIYLPFNLTRNHRIRGIQPAVSYYFTNNRYQEYGSREFHAFQYVLPEILFYNYRRKAQRDILPRNGYQLRLQYLTTPFNKENYGALYAGRLTTYWPGILRNHGLMLRFGYQYQELDGKALYLPKHLLEKPRGYNFQYQTHRQWAFKADYALPIFSPDFSIGSLIYIRRMRANLFYDLSRNQARSKGAWTTQSSFGTDLIFDWNVLRMSYPITTGVRLIQPIDYGKFQVEALFSISF
;
A
#
# COMPACT_ATOMS: atom_id res chain seq x y z
N SER A 1 -30.41 4.86 -13.65
CA SER A 1 -30.99 6.23 -13.85
C SER A 1 -31.08 6.52 -15.34
N PHE A 2 -32.13 7.18 -15.74
CA PHE A 2 -32.36 7.61 -17.12
C PHE A 2 -32.73 9.09 -17.14
N THR A 3 -32.52 9.75 -18.26
CA THR A 3 -32.93 11.13 -18.51
C THR A 3 -33.44 11.24 -19.94
N HIS A 4 -34.37 12.15 -20.16
CA HIS A 4 -34.95 12.42 -21.47
C HIS A 4 -34.47 13.78 -21.96
N SER A 5 -34.05 13.84 -23.23
CA SER A 5 -33.68 15.09 -23.89
C SER A 5 -34.03 15.00 -25.38
N GLY A 6 -34.86 15.93 -25.83
CA GLY A 6 -35.41 15.86 -27.18
C GLY A 6 -36.29 14.62 -27.36
N ASN A 7 -36.19 13.97 -28.50
CA ASN A 7 -36.91 12.71 -28.79
C ASN A 7 -36.06 11.45 -28.47
N ARG A 8 -35.14 11.51 -27.50
CA ARG A 8 -34.28 10.41 -27.10
C ARG A 8 -34.26 10.17 -25.61
N LEU A 9 -34.29 8.90 -25.20
CA LEU A 9 -34.06 8.46 -23.84
C LEU A 9 -32.61 8.07 -23.69
N PHE A 10 -31.92 8.63 -22.68
CA PHE A 10 -30.54 8.28 -22.31
C PHE A 10 -30.55 7.48 -21.01
N PHE A 11 -29.80 6.38 -21.00
CA PHE A 11 -29.71 5.50 -19.83
C PHE A 11 -28.30 4.92 -19.68
N ALA A 12 -28.01 4.44 -18.47
CA ALA A 12 -26.77 3.76 -18.19
C ALA A 12 -26.92 2.27 -18.56
N ASP A 13 -26.24 1.84 -19.61
CA ASP A 13 -26.16 0.46 -20.04
C ASP A 13 -24.94 -0.24 -19.41
N TYR A 14 -25.18 -1.38 -18.78
CA TYR A 14 -24.12 -2.17 -18.16
C TYR A 14 -23.60 -3.22 -19.15
N GLN A 15 -22.32 -3.10 -19.47
CA GLN A 15 -21.63 -4.03 -20.38
C GLN A 15 -20.41 -4.65 -19.68
N ALA A 16 -19.82 -5.68 -20.30
CA ALA A 16 -18.62 -6.35 -19.79
C ALA A 16 -17.44 -5.40 -19.45
N ASN A 17 -17.44 -4.18 -19.98
CA ASN A 17 -16.44 -3.14 -19.74
C ASN A 17 -16.90 -2.01 -18.79
N GLY A 18 -17.99 -2.21 -18.06
CA GLY A 18 -18.59 -1.24 -17.16
C GLY A 18 -19.78 -0.48 -17.77
N TYR A 19 -20.23 0.56 -17.09
CA TYR A 19 -21.36 1.36 -17.54
C TYR A 19 -21.02 2.26 -18.72
N ARG A 20 -21.89 2.29 -19.72
CA ARG A 20 -21.86 3.21 -20.85
C ARG A 20 -23.16 3.99 -20.92
N ILE A 21 -23.11 5.18 -21.48
CA ILE A 21 -24.32 5.92 -21.80
C ILE A 21 -24.83 5.39 -23.13
N ALA A 22 -26.02 4.82 -23.09
CA ALA A 22 -26.76 4.41 -24.28
C ALA A 22 -27.94 5.34 -24.50
N SER A 23 -28.42 5.41 -25.72
CA SER A 23 -29.62 6.18 -26.05
C SER A 23 -30.51 5.43 -27.02
N LEU A 24 -31.83 5.55 -26.79
CA LEU A 24 -32.86 5.04 -27.66
C LEU A 24 -33.76 6.18 -28.14
N PRO A 25 -34.26 6.16 -29.39
CA PRO A 25 -35.34 7.05 -29.79
C PRO A 25 -36.57 6.84 -28.92
N ALA A 26 -37.27 7.90 -28.51
CA ALA A 26 -38.47 7.76 -27.69
C ALA A 26 -39.57 6.98 -28.39
N ASP A 27 -39.65 7.10 -29.72
CA ASP A 27 -40.63 6.39 -30.57
C ASP A 27 -40.41 4.88 -30.64
N SER A 28 -39.22 4.39 -30.28
CA SER A 28 -38.91 2.95 -30.24
C SER A 28 -39.24 2.32 -28.88
N LEU A 29 -39.75 3.08 -27.93
CA LEU A 29 -40.24 2.56 -26.66
C LEU A 29 -41.64 2.02 -26.83
N LEU A 30 -41.82 0.71 -26.65
CA LEU A 30 -43.14 0.11 -26.47
C LEU A 30 -43.64 0.53 -25.07
N ALA A 31 -44.29 1.69 -25.01
CA ALA A 31 -44.87 2.18 -23.78
C ALA A 31 -46.26 1.54 -23.60
N GLU A 32 -46.33 0.42 -22.92
CA GLU A 32 -47.57 -0.11 -22.41
C GLU A 32 -47.96 0.65 -21.14
N LYS A 33 -49.25 1.01 -21.06
CA LYS A 33 -49.78 1.65 -19.85
C LYS A 33 -49.74 0.60 -18.73
N THR A 34 -48.84 0.78 -17.78
CA THR A 34 -48.70 -0.12 -16.62
C THR A 34 -49.76 0.24 -15.59
N ASP A 35 -50.55 -0.72 -15.22
CA ASP A 35 -51.46 -0.64 -14.08
C ASP A 35 -50.62 -0.85 -12.80
N PHE A 36 -50.37 0.23 -12.05
CA PHE A 36 -49.58 0.17 -10.82
C PHE A 36 -50.30 -0.54 -9.67
N ASP A 37 -51.60 -0.72 -9.76
CA ASP A 37 -52.38 -1.44 -8.75
C ASP A 37 -52.32 -2.96 -8.97
N ARG A 38 -51.76 -3.40 -10.08
CA ARG A 38 -51.58 -4.83 -10.36
C ARG A 38 -50.35 -5.38 -9.63
N PRO A 39 -50.54 -6.33 -8.71
CA PRO A 39 -49.38 -6.93 -8.02
C PRO A 39 -48.43 -7.53 -9.03
N VAL A 40 -47.15 -7.09 -9.01
CA VAL A 40 -46.09 -7.66 -9.83
C VAL A 40 -45.73 -8.99 -9.23
N SER A 41 -46.10 -10.10 -9.87
CA SER A 41 -45.60 -11.42 -9.49
C SER A 41 -44.09 -11.47 -9.77
N MET A 42 -43.33 -11.86 -8.77
CA MET A 42 -41.89 -12.11 -8.89
C MET A 42 -41.65 -13.62 -8.73
N PRO A 43 -41.71 -14.42 -9.82
CA PRO A 43 -41.60 -15.88 -9.74
C PRO A 43 -40.35 -16.36 -9.03
N PHE A 44 -39.27 -15.59 -9.09
CA PHE A 44 -38.00 -15.91 -8.39
C PHE A 44 -38.15 -15.80 -6.86
N VAL A 45 -38.85 -14.79 -6.36
CA VAL A 45 -39.08 -14.62 -4.92
C VAL A 45 -40.05 -15.72 -4.42
N GLU A 46 -41.08 -16.02 -5.18
CA GLU A 46 -42.03 -17.10 -4.87
C GLU A 46 -41.34 -18.47 -4.85
N THR A 47 -40.43 -18.73 -5.81
CA THR A 47 -39.65 -19.95 -5.86
C THR A 47 -38.70 -20.08 -4.66
N LEU A 48 -38.01 -19.00 -4.30
CA LEU A 48 -37.15 -18.99 -3.10
C LEU A 48 -37.94 -19.19 -1.81
N ALA A 49 -39.07 -18.50 -1.66
CA ALA A 49 -39.95 -18.67 -0.52
C ALA A 49 -40.46 -20.11 -0.38
N GLY A 50 -40.78 -20.74 -1.53
CA GLY A 50 -41.16 -22.14 -1.58
C GLY A 50 -40.05 -23.11 -1.20
N GLN A 51 -38.80 -22.84 -1.58
CA GLN A 51 -37.63 -23.63 -1.21
C GLN A 51 -37.30 -23.54 0.27
N GLU A 52 -37.34 -22.34 0.82
CA GLU A 52 -37.00 -22.09 2.22
C GLU A 52 -38.16 -22.33 3.19
N LYS A 53 -39.37 -22.60 2.66
CA LYS A 53 -40.60 -22.75 3.44
C LYS A 53 -40.89 -21.54 4.35
N PHE A 54 -40.35 -20.38 4.01
CA PHE A 54 -40.45 -19.15 4.77
C PHE A 54 -40.66 -17.96 3.82
N ASN A 55 -41.67 -17.15 4.07
CA ASN A 55 -41.91 -15.91 3.36
C ASN A 55 -41.76 -14.72 4.30
N LEU A 56 -40.81 -13.83 3.99
CA LEU A 56 -40.50 -12.67 4.81
C LEU A 56 -41.70 -11.71 4.93
N ASP A 57 -42.51 -11.58 3.86
CA ASP A 57 -43.69 -10.72 3.83
C ASP A 57 -44.82 -11.22 4.74
N SER A 58 -44.88 -12.53 4.99
CA SER A 58 -45.84 -13.15 5.90
C SER A 58 -45.30 -13.35 7.32
N ALA A 59 -44.01 -13.03 7.55
CA ALA A 59 -43.40 -13.14 8.86
C ALA A 59 -43.96 -12.05 9.81
N ARG A 60 -44.78 -12.45 10.74
CA ARG A 60 -45.14 -11.58 11.86
C ARG A 60 -43.95 -11.51 12.80
N LEU A 61 -43.10 -10.52 12.60
CA LEU A 61 -42.04 -10.19 13.56
C LEU A 61 -42.71 -9.49 14.75
N GLU A 62 -42.64 -10.10 15.91
CA GLU A 62 -43.06 -9.41 17.13
C GLU A 62 -42.20 -8.15 17.30
N PRO A 63 -42.78 -7.00 17.63
CA PRO A 63 -42.03 -5.80 17.90
C PRO A 63 -41.08 -6.07 19.08
N VAL A 64 -39.78 -6.11 18.81
CA VAL A 64 -38.80 -6.23 19.85
C VAL A 64 -38.65 -4.88 20.54
N ASP A 65 -39.06 -4.78 21.80
CA ASP A 65 -38.81 -3.58 22.61
C ASP A 65 -37.30 -3.48 22.87
N PHE A 66 -36.63 -2.69 22.05
CA PHE A 66 -35.19 -2.49 22.13
C PHE A 66 -34.90 -1.25 22.97
N GLN A 67 -34.36 -1.45 24.16
CA GLN A 67 -33.86 -0.37 25.00
C GLN A 67 -32.41 -0.05 24.63
N PRO A 68 -32.13 1.07 23.96
CA PRO A 68 -30.79 1.42 23.53
C PRO A 68 -29.90 1.70 24.76
N LYS A 69 -28.76 1.01 24.85
CA LYS A 69 -27.76 1.27 25.89
C LYS A 69 -26.66 2.16 25.32
N ARG A 70 -26.19 3.13 26.13
CA ARG A 70 -25.08 4.00 25.72
C ARG A 70 -23.81 3.18 25.50
N TYR A 71 -23.29 3.21 24.29
CA TYR A 71 -22.02 2.57 23.97
C TYR A 71 -20.83 3.34 24.58
N ARG A 72 -20.08 2.69 25.48
CA ARG A 72 -18.90 3.28 26.13
C ARG A 72 -17.66 3.01 25.29
N LYS A 73 -17.27 3.94 24.43
CA LYS A 73 -16.15 3.78 23.47
C LYS A 73 -14.85 3.32 24.14
N GLY A 74 -14.48 3.89 25.31
CA GLY A 74 -13.25 3.55 26.00
C GLY A 74 -13.18 2.10 26.49
N VAL A 75 -14.29 1.56 27.03
CA VAL A 75 -14.35 0.18 27.55
C VAL A 75 -14.33 -0.84 26.41
N HIS A 76 -14.87 -0.47 25.23
CA HIS A 76 -14.98 -1.37 24.09
C HIS A 76 -13.93 -1.07 22.99
N THR A 77 -12.82 -0.41 23.35
CA THR A 77 -11.74 -0.11 22.39
C THR A 77 -11.08 -1.38 21.87
N PHE A 78 -10.88 -2.36 22.75
CA PHE A 78 -10.24 -3.61 22.41
C PHE A 78 -11.24 -4.76 22.46
N LYS A 79 -11.37 -5.48 21.35
CA LYS A 79 -12.15 -6.72 21.25
C LYS A 79 -11.37 -7.69 20.38
N ILE A 80 -10.68 -8.63 21.00
CA ILE A 80 -9.95 -9.69 20.30
C ILE A 80 -10.97 -10.53 19.54
N HIS A 81 -10.77 -10.66 18.23
CA HIS A 81 -11.66 -11.42 17.34
C HIS A 81 -10.93 -12.51 16.56
N SER A 82 -9.60 -12.42 16.44
CA SER A 82 -8.80 -13.37 15.67
C SER A 82 -7.43 -13.56 16.27
N TRP A 83 -6.87 -14.74 16.06
CA TRP A 83 -5.49 -15.05 16.37
C TRP A 83 -4.91 -16.00 15.31
N ALA A 84 -3.60 -16.04 15.17
CA ALA A 84 -2.90 -16.95 14.29
C ALA A 84 -1.68 -17.55 15.02
N PRO A 85 -1.36 -18.86 14.82
CA PRO A 85 -0.17 -19.52 15.37
C PRO A 85 1.11 -19.21 14.59
N PHE A 86 1.16 -18.06 13.95
CA PHE A 86 2.32 -17.49 13.25
C PHE A 86 2.21 -15.97 13.30
N TYR A 87 3.34 -15.30 13.18
CA TYR A 87 3.34 -13.85 13.03
C TYR A 87 3.11 -13.48 11.57
N TYR A 88 2.22 -12.52 11.36
CA TYR A 88 1.86 -11.99 10.05
C TYR A 88 1.76 -10.46 10.13
N ASP A 89 2.58 -9.76 9.37
CA ASP A 89 2.56 -8.31 9.33
C ASP A 89 1.61 -7.82 8.24
N VAL A 90 0.41 -7.38 8.65
CA VAL A 90 -0.62 -6.88 7.72
C VAL A 90 -0.15 -5.62 7.00
N ALA A 91 0.52 -4.70 7.71
CA ALA A 91 0.97 -3.44 7.11
C ALA A 91 2.05 -3.67 6.06
N GLU A 92 2.98 -4.57 6.35
CA GLU A 92 4.03 -4.97 5.41
C GLU A 92 3.45 -5.70 4.18
N ALA A 93 2.54 -6.64 4.40
CA ALA A 93 1.86 -7.37 3.33
C ALA A 93 1.07 -6.47 2.37
N MET A 94 0.52 -5.36 2.86
CA MET A 94 -0.22 -4.39 2.04
C MET A 94 0.71 -3.44 1.27
N ASN A 95 1.89 -3.14 1.79
CA ASN A 95 2.76 -2.10 1.25
C ASN A 95 3.92 -2.64 0.40
N THR A 96 4.25 -3.92 0.53
CA THR A 96 5.45 -4.50 -0.07
C THR A 96 5.09 -5.43 -1.21
N SER A 97 5.68 -5.22 -2.37
CA SER A 97 5.94 -6.31 -3.32
C SER A 97 7.05 -7.15 -2.67
N ALA A 98 6.71 -8.01 -1.75
CA ALA A 98 7.69 -8.78 -1.02
C ALA A 98 8.33 -9.79 -1.98
N SER A 99 9.60 -9.61 -2.23
CA SER A 99 10.44 -10.59 -2.92
C SER A 99 10.67 -11.85 -2.07
N ASP A 100 10.33 -11.78 -0.78
CA ASP A 100 10.55 -12.86 0.17
C ASP A 100 9.36 -12.98 1.14
N LEU A 101 8.69 -14.11 1.10
CA LEU A 101 7.57 -14.44 2.00
C LEU A 101 8.00 -14.44 3.48
N SER A 102 9.26 -14.73 3.76
CA SER A 102 9.82 -14.73 5.12
C SER A 102 9.81 -13.35 5.79
N THR A 103 9.70 -12.28 5.02
CA THR A 103 9.56 -10.93 5.58
C THR A 103 8.16 -10.65 6.12
N ILE A 104 7.14 -11.30 5.56
CA ILE A 104 5.73 -11.10 5.89
C ILE A 104 5.27 -12.10 6.96
N VAL A 105 5.64 -13.37 6.82
CA VAL A 105 5.22 -14.46 7.70
C VAL A 105 6.44 -15.01 8.43
N LYS A 106 6.39 -15.01 9.75
CA LYS A 106 7.48 -15.49 10.62
C LYS A 106 6.93 -16.48 11.65
N PRO A 107 7.76 -17.40 12.16
CA PRO A 107 7.39 -18.22 13.30
C PRO A 107 7.01 -17.34 14.49
N GLY A 108 5.85 -17.57 15.09
CA GLY A 108 5.38 -16.74 16.17
C GLY A 108 3.88 -16.85 16.44
N ALA A 109 3.27 -15.80 16.93
CA ALA A 109 1.83 -15.70 17.15
C ALA A 109 1.34 -14.27 16.91
N THR A 110 0.14 -14.13 16.40
CA THR A 110 -0.51 -12.84 16.17
C THR A 110 -1.89 -12.82 16.81
N ILE A 111 -2.24 -11.69 17.39
CA ILE A 111 -3.57 -11.39 17.92
C ILE A 111 -4.09 -10.14 17.22
N MET A 112 -5.35 -10.18 16.78
CA MET A 112 -6.03 -9.04 16.18
C MET A 112 -7.24 -8.64 17.00
N SER A 113 -7.40 -7.35 17.18
CA SER A 113 -8.51 -6.73 17.89
C SER A 113 -9.11 -5.62 17.05
N GLN A 114 -10.42 -5.64 16.92
CA GLN A 114 -11.18 -4.60 16.23
C GLN A 114 -12.45 -4.33 17.03
N ASN A 115 -12.71 -3.07 17.33
CA ASN A 115 -13.93 -2.73 18.04
C ASN A 115 -15.15 -2.81 17.12
N THR A 116 -16.33 -2.92 17.70
CA THR A 116 -17.60 -3.08 16.98
C THR A 116 -17.91 -1.92 16.02
N LEU A 117 -17.40 -0.72 16.30
CA LEU A 117 -17.58 0.47 15.43
C LEU A 117 -16.48 0.61 14.38
N ASN A 118 -15.54 -0.32 14.28
CA ASN A 118 -14.38 -0.25 13.39
C ASN A 118 -13.56 1.06 13.53
N THR A 119 -13.55 1.64 14.71
CA THR A 119 -12.82 2.88 14.98
C THR A 119 -11.47 2.65 15.67
N ALA A 120 -11.25 1.46 16.21
CA ALA A 120 -9.99 1.06 16.84
C ALA A 120 -9.60 -0.33 16.34
N ILE A 121 -8.44 -0.42 15.72
CA ILE A 121 -7.86 -1.64 15.16
C ILE A 121 -6.50 -1.83 15.79
N MET A 122 -6.23 -3.01 16.33
CA MET A 122 -4.95 -3.36 16.92
C MET A 122 -4.48 -4.71 16.40
N GLN A 123 -3.21 -4.80 16.11
CA GLN A 123 -2.48 -6.02 15.88
C GLN A 123 -1.34 -6.10 16.89
N ALA A 124 -1.25 -7.19 17.63
CA ALA A 124 -0.11 -7.48 18.48
C ALA A 124 0.43 -8.85 18.10
N GLY A 125 1.74 -9.00 18.10
CA GLY A 125 2.37 -10.26 17.75
C GLY A 125 3.72 -10.44 18.42
N TRP A 126 4.06 -11.71 18.59
CA TRP A 126 5.40 -12.16 18.94
C TRP A 126 5.94 -12.96 17.77
N TYR A 127 7.22 -12.78 17.43
CA TYR A 127 7.87 -13.56 16.41
C TYR A 127 9.33 -13.85 16.72
N TYR A 128 9.83 -14.91 16.07
CA TYR A 128 11.20 -15.32 16.12
C TYR A 128 11.85 -15.10 14.76
N ASP A 129 12.95 -14.36 14.72
CA ASP A 129 13.69 -14.05 13.50
C ASP A 129 15.19 -14.09 13.75
N LYS A 130 15.94 -14.82 12.90
CA LYS A 130 17.41 -14.89 12.93
C LYS A 130 18.02 -15.18 14.31
N GLY A 131 17.35 -15.98 15.14
CA GLY A 131 17.85 -16.33 16.48
C GLY A 131 17.33 -15.45 17.62
N TYR A 132 16.46 -14.46 17.33
CA TYR A 132 16.00 -13.45 18.31
C TYR A 132 14.48 -13.39 18.42
N HIS A 133 14.03 -13.01 19.60
CA HIS A 133 12.62 -12.82 19.90
C HIS A 133 12.20 -11.36 19.73
N HIS A 134 11.04 -11.14 19.14
CA HIS A 134 10.48 -9.82 18.89
C HIS A 134 9.04 -9.75 19.34
N GLY A 135 8.64 -8.60 19.85
CA GLY A 135 7.25 -8.23 20.10
C GLY A 135 6.89 -7.02 19.25
N LYS A 136 5.82 -7.10 18.46
CA LYS A 136 5.35 -5.98 17.64
C LYS A 136 3.91 -5.63 17.99
N LEU A 137 3.63 -4.34 18.08
CA LEU A 137 2.31 -3.77 18.33
C LEU A 137 2.02 -2.73 17.26
N SER A 138 0.85 -2.78 16.68
CA SER A 138 0.31 -1.76 15.79
C SER A 138 -1.09 -1.41 16.23
N PHE A 139 -1.38 -0.13 16.39
CA PHE A 139 -2.67 0.38 16.81
C PHE A 139 -3.09 1.54 15.92
N THR A 140 -4.29 1.47 15.36
CA THR A 140 -4.91 2.53 14.56
C THR A 140 -6.21 2.97 15.21
N TYR A 141 -6.32 4.27 15.49
CA TYR A 141 -7.56 4.87 15.94
C TYR A 141 -8.09 5.87 14.91
N GLN A 142 -9.28 5.60 14.40
CA GLN A 142 -9.98 6.40 13.39
C GLN A 142 -11.36 6.89 13.87
N GLY A 143 -11.58 6.90 15.17
CA GLY A 143 -12.81 7.38 15.77
C GLY A 143 -12.89 8.91 15.90
N TRP A 144 -11.78 9.60 15.66
CA TRP A 144 -11.70 11.05 15.49
C TRP A 144 -11.49 11.39 14.02
N PHE A 145 -11.66 12.65 13.64
CA PHE A 145 -11.33 13.05 12.27
C PHE A 145 -9.83 12.93 11.98
N PRO A 146 -8.90 13.35 12.86
CA PRO A 146 -7.51 12.90 12.76
C PRO A 146 -7.43 11.40 13.02
N VAL A 147 -6.81 10.67 12.10
CA VAL A 147 -6.48 9.26 12.32
C VAL A 147 -5.13 9.19 13.00
N VAL A 148 -5.04 8.36 14.04
CA VAL A 148 -3.82 8.16 14.82
C VAL A 148 -3.34 6.72 14.64
N ASN A 149 -2.09 6.56 14.23
CA ASN A 149 -1.41 5.26 14.15
C ASN A 149 -0.26 5.25 15.14
N ILE A 150 -0.14 4.18 15.90
CA ILE A 150 1.00 3.93 16.81
C ILE A 150 1.52 2.54 16.49
N ALA A 151 2.82 2.43 16.27
CA ALA A 151 3.49 1.15 16.09
C ALA A 151 4.71 1.08 17.01
N ALA A 152 4.99 -0.10 17.54
CA ALA A 152 6.18 -0.37 18.32
C ALA A 152 6.72 -1.76 18.00
N ASP A 153 8.02 -1.88 17.88
CA ASP A 153 8.76 -3.14 17.72
C ASP A 153 9.81 -3.22 18.83
N TYR A 154 9.77 -4.29 19.60
CA TYR A 154 10.64 -4.51 20.75
C TYR A 154 11.28 -5.89 20.64
N GLY A 155 12.59 -5.98 20.77
CA GLY A 155 13.29 -7.25 20.71
C GLY A 155 14.79 -7.11 20.52
N ASP A 156 15.44 -8.23 20.31
CA ASP A 156 16.86 -8.26 20.00
C ASP A 156 17.06 -8.34 18.47
N LYS A 157 17.99 -7.60 17.93
CA LYS A 157 18.25 -7.56 16.49
C LYS A 157 19.62 -8.15 16.18
N ALA A 158 19.69 -8.97 15.15
CA ALA A 158 20.97 -9.42 14.64
C ALA A 158 21.82 -8.24 14.19
N PHE A 159 23.13 -8.39 14.34
CA PHE A 159 24.09 -7.44 13.79
C PHE A 159 23.94 -7.38 12.27
N ASP A 160 23.55 -6.23 11.76
CA ASP A 160 23.42 -5.99 10.32
C ASP A 160 24.54 -5.06 9.86
N MET A 161 25.35 -5.52 8.93
CA MET A 161 26.44 -4.75 8.34
C MET A 161 26.02 -4.23 6.97
N ALA A 162 25.92 -2.91 6.85
CA ALA A 162 25.80 -2.26 5.56
C ALA A 162 27.19 -1.80 5.08
N TRP A 163 27.51 -2.11 3.83
CA TRP A 163 28.75 -1.68 3.19
C TRP A 163 28.53 -0.34 2.51
N ALA A 164 29.39 0.63 2.78
CA ALA A 164 29.45 1.91 2.08
C ALA A 164 30.85 2.11 1.51
N GLN A 165 30.99 2.87 0.45
CA GLN A 165 32.29 3.32 -0.04
C GLN A 165 32.58 4.73 0.48
N ASN A 166 33.81 4.97 0.93
CA ASN A 166 34.27 6.32 1.22
C ASN A 166 34.65 7.06 -0.08
N ASP A 167 35.00 8.35 0.05
CA ASP A 167 35.39 9.19 -1.09
C ASP A 167 36.64 8.70 -1.87
N LYS A 168 37.39 7.76 -1.29
CA LYS A 168 38.59 7.16 -1.91
C LYS A 168 38.27 5.82 -2.54
N GLY A 169 37.00 5.43 -2.64
CA GLY A 169 36.58 4.14 -3.19
C GLY A 169 36.84 2.94 -2.27
N GLN A 170 37.26 3.16 -1.03
CA GLN A 170 37.46 2.10 -0.06
C GLN A 170 36.12 1.67 0.52
N GLN A 171 35.94 0.37 0.67
CA GLN A 171 34.77 -0.16 1.36
C GLN A 171 34.83 0.19 2.84
N VAL A 172 33.81 0.88 3.32
CA VAL A 172 33.64 1.24 4.72
C VAL A 172 32.42 0.51 5.26
N THR A 173 32.62 -0.22 6.35
CA THR A 173 31.56 -0.98 6.99
C THR A 173 30.74 -0.05 7.88
N ARG A 174 29.41 -0.01 7.68
CA ARG A 174 28.46 0.46 8.68
C ARG A 174 27.92 -0.74 9.44
N GLY A 175 28.14 -0.78 10.73
CA GLY A 175 27.57 -1.79 11.59
C GLY A 175 26.42 -1.20 12.41
N TYR A 176 25.28 -1.89 12.40
CA TYR A 176 24.27 -1.68 13.44
C TYR A 176 24.62 -2.62 14.59
N TYR A 177 25.05 -2.06 15.69
CA TYR A 177 25.47 -2.86 16.85
C TYR A 177 24.24 -3.20 17.70
N THR A 178 24.01 -4.47 17.89
CA THR A 178 22.90 -4.97 18.69
C THR A 178 23.40 -6.03 19.65
N GLY A 179 23.91 -5.63 20.73
CA GLY A 179 24.11 -6.52 21.89
C GLY A 179 23.05 -6.31 22.96
N ARG A 180 21.97 -5.60 22.67
CA ARG A 180 20.92 -5.25 23.63
C ARG A 180 19.57 -5.13 22.96
N THR A 181 18.54 -5.43 23.72
CA THR A 181 17.14 -5.25 23.37
C THR A 181 16.89 -3.81 22.89
N TYR A 182 16.29 -3.68 21.73
CA TYR A 182 15.95 -2.40 21.14
C TYR A 182 14.44 -2.15 21.20
N LEU A 183 14.07 -0.89 21.15
CA LEU A 183 12.70 -0.41 20.94
C LEU A 183 12.71 0.51 19.73
N GLU A 184 11.88 0.20 18.74
CA GLU A 184 11.49 1.11 17.66
C GLU A 184 10.03 1.49 17.85
N ALA A 185 9.73 2.77 17.82
CA ALA A 185 8.37 3.27 18.00
C ALA A 185 8.07 4.34 16.95
N GLU A 186 6.89 4.29 16.37
CA GLU A 186 6.37 5.30 15.45
C GLU A 186 4.98 5.74 15.90
N ALA A 187 4.77 7.05 15.95
CA ALA A 187 3.46 7.65 16.13
C ALA A 187 3.17 8.54 14.92
N ARG A 188 2.06 8.31 14.23
CA ARG A 188 1.64 9.06 13.06
C ARG A 188 0.22 9.59 13.24
N ILE A 189 0.04 10.86 12.92
CA ILE A 189 -1.28 11.51 12.88
C ILE A 189 -1.46 12.03 11.47
N TYR A 190 -2.64 11.76 10.87
CA TYR A 190 -2.97 12.28 9.55
C TYR A 190 -4.44 12.67 9.41
N LEU A 191 -4.71 13.58 8.49
CA LEU A 191 -6.03 14.12 8.18
C LEU A 191 -6.43 13.70 6.76
N PRO A 192 -7.34 12.71 6.59
CA PRO A 192 -7.73 12.21 5.28
C PRO A 192 -8.86 13.07 4.68
N PHE A 193 -8.54 14.20 4.04
CA PHE A 193 -9.52 14.98 3.30
C PHE A 193 -9.91 14.29 2.00
N ASN A 194 -11.08 13.67 2.00
CA ASN A 194 -11.62 12.99 0.84
C ASN A 194 -12.41 13.98 -0.03
N LEU A 195 -11.88 14.32 -1.20
CA LEU A 195 -12.45 15.22 -2.19
C LEU A 195 -12.95 14.46 -3.42
N THR A 196 -13.20 13.17 -3.28
CA THR A 196 -13.67 12.30 -4.36
C THR A 196 -14.98 12.77 -4.93
N ARG A 197 -15.04 12.89 -6.24
CA ARG A 197 -16.25 13.29 -6.96
C ARG A 197 -16.40 12.49 -8.26
N ASN A 198 -17.57 11.91 -8.47
CA ASN A 198 -17.90 11.11 -9.64
C ASN A 198 -16.89 9.94 -9.85
N HIS A 199 -16.26 9.92 -11.01
CA HIS A 199 -15.29 8.88 -11.40
C HIS A 199 -13.84 9.17 -11.00
N ARG A 200 -13.58 10.29 -10.30
CA ARG A 200 -12.24 10.69 -9.85
C ARG A 200 -12.09 10.56 -8.34
N ILE A 201 -11.10 9.78 -7.94
CA ILE A 201 -10.65 9.68 -6.56
C ILE A 201 -9.66 10.82 -6.33
N ARG A 202 -9.99 11.71 -5.40
CA ARG A 202 -9.20 12.90 -5.07
C ARG A 202 -9.08 13.05 -3.58
N GLY A 203 -7.96 13.54 -3.14
CA GLY A 203 -7.79 13.89 -1.73
C GLY A 203 -6.50 14.60 -1.44
N ILE A 204 -6.45 15.12 -0.23
CA ILE A 204 -5.29 15.75 0.37
C ILE A 204 -5.13 15.10 1.73
N GLN A 205 -3.93 14.67 2.06
CA GLN A 205 -3.64 14.02 3.33
C GLN A 205 -2.37 14.59 3.93
N PRO A 206 -2.46 15.66 4.73
CA PRO A 206 -1.36 16.06 5.58
C PRO A 206 -1.17 15.05 6.70
N ALA A 207 0.08 14.80 7.05
CA ALA A 207 0.46 13.86 8.09
C ALA A 207 1.72 14.35 8.81
N VAL A 208 1.87 13.92 10.06
CA VAL A 208 3.11 14.07 10.82
C VAL A 208 3.40 12.74 11.48
N SER A 209 4.60 12.21 11.26
CA SER A 209 5.11 11.03 11.96
C SER A 209 6.25 11.43 12.90
N TYR A 210 6.25 10.85 14.07
CA TYR A 210 7.37 10.86 14.99
C TYR A 210 7.92 9.44 15.11
N TYR A 211 9.21 9.30 14.94
CA TYR A 211 9.91 8.02 15.06
C TYR A 211 10.99 8.09 16.11
N PHE A 212 11.12 7.03 16.87
CA PHE A 212 12.13 6.86 17.91
C PHE A 212 12.71 5.45 17.84
N THR A 213 14.04 5.35 17.99
CA THR A 213 14.71 4.08 18.28
C THR A 213 15.82 4.30 19.30
N ASN A 214 15.95 3.37 20.24
CA ASN A 214 17.09 3.31 21.15
C ASN A 214 18.21 2.41 20.60
N ASN A 215 18.08 1.94 19.35
CA ASN A 215 19.07 1.09 18.71
C ASN A 215 20.41 1.83 18.57
N ARG A 216 21.49 1.10 18.69
CA ARG A 216 22.85 1.60 18.53
C ARG A 216 23.30 1.40 17.11
N TYR A 217 23.95 2.36 16.53
CA TYR A 217 24.62 2.20 15.25
C TYR A 217 26.00 2.85 15.27
N GLN A 218 26.91 2.29 14.51
CA GLN A 218 28.27 2.77 14.41
C GLN A 218 28.56 3.26 12.99
N GLU A 219 29.05 4.47 12.87
CA GLU A 219 29.46 5.05 11.61
C GLU A 219 31.00 5.16 11.55
N TYR A 220 31.60 4.64 10.48
CA TYR A 220 33.03 4.78 10.19
C TYR A 220 33.98 4.37 11.33
N GLY A 221 33.77 3.18 11.88
CA GLY A 221 34.76 2.46 12.68
C GLY A 221 34.99 2.92 14.12
N SER A 222 34.58 4.11 14.52
CA SER A 222 34.91 4.61 15.86
C SER A 222 33.82 5.36 16.61
N ARG A 223 32.77 5.82 15.94
CA ARG A 223 31.74 6.61 16.59
C ARG A 223 30.45 5.82 16.76
N GLU A 224 30.06 5.58 17.98
CA GLU A 224 28.82 4.91 18.36
C GLU A 224 27.73 5.94 18.64
N PHE A 225 26.57 5.78 18.01
CA PHE A 225 25.39 6.62 18.21
C PHE A 225 24.35 5.83 18.99
N HIS A 226 23.72 6.49 19.95
CA HIS A 226 22.66 5.91 20.76
C HIS A 226 21.41 6.74 20.59
N ALA A 227 20.30 6.07 20.39
CA ALA A 227 19.00 6.66 20.23
C ALA A 227 18.91 7.64 19.05
N PHE A 228 18.11 7.30 18.07
CA PHE A 228 17.83 8.14 16.93
C PHE A 228 16.35 8.45 16.87
N GLN A 229 16.02 9.70 16.61
CA GLN A 229 14.62 10.12 16.49
C GLN A 229 14.46 11.20 15.42
N TYR A 230 13.32 11.18 14.76
CA TYR A 230 13.00 12.18 13.75
C TYR A 230 11.51 12.54 13.75
N VAL A 231 11.22 13.71 13.21
CA VAL A 231 9.87 14.16 12.89
C VAL A 231 9.78 14.28 11.38
N LEU A 232 8.71 13.71 10.81
CA LEU A 232 8.45 13.67 9.38
C LEU A 232 7.07 14.25 9.04
N PRO A 233 6.95 15.58 8.87
CA PRO A 233 5.80 16.18 8.19
C PRO A 233 5.73 15.71 6.74
N GLU A 234 4.52 15.40 6.30
CA GLU A 234 4.24 14.91 4.97
C GLU A 234 2.93 15.49 4.46
N ILE A 235 2.85 15.76 3.18
CA ILE A 235 1.58 16.04 2.52
C ILE A 235 1.46 15.21 1.26
N LEU A 236 0.34 14.52 1.13
CA LEU A 236 0.00 13.69 0.00
C LEU A 236 -1.20 14.29 -0.74
N PHE A 237 -1.03 14.61 -2.02
CA PHE A 237 -2.09 14.98 -2.94
C PHE A 237 -2.31 13.85 -3.92
N TYR A 238 -3.56 13.50 -4.19
CA TYR A 238 -3.87 12.53 -5.22
C TYR A 238 -5.13 12.90 -6.01
N ASN A 239 -5.10 12.63 -7.30
CA ASN A 239 -6.22 12.81 -8.20
C ASN A 239 -6.06 11.85 -9.38
N TYR A 240 -6.78 10.75 -9.35
CA TYR A 240 -6.73 9.76 -10.42
C TYR A 240 -8.12 9.22 -10.74
N ARG A 241 -8.30 8.76 -11.97
CA ARG A 241 -9.54 8.15 -12.42
C ARG A 241 -9.69 6.78 -11.76
N ARG A 242 -10.90 6.49 -11.26
CA ARG A 242 -11.24 5.15 -10.76
C ARG A 242 -10.96 4.12 -11.86
N LYS A 243 -10.22 3.11 -11.51
CA LYS A 243 -9.83 2.03 -12.41
C LYS A 243 -11.02 1.09 -12.65
N ALA A 244 -11.25 0.69 -13.90
CA ALA A 244 -12.19 -0.38 -14.22
C ALA A 244 -11.61 -1.74 -13.79
N GLN A 245 -12.46 -2.76 -13.66
CA GLN A 245 -12.04 -4.06 -13.14
C GLN A 245 -10.95 -4.74 -13.99
N ARG A 246 -10.96 -4.52 -15.30
CA ARG A 246 -9.94 -5.06 -16.23
C ARG A 246 -8.68 -4.19 -16.34
N ASP A 247 -8.74 -2.94 -15.93
CA ASP A 247 -7.58 -2.06 -15.96
C ASP A 247 -6.57 -2.48 -14.88
N ILE A 248 -5.30 -2.56 -15.21
CA ILE A 248 -4.23 -2.88 -14.27
C ILE A 248 -3.86 -1.64 -13.45
N LEU A 249 -3.72 -0.51 -14.13
CA LEU A 249 -3.39 0.80 -13.56
C LEU A 249 -4.52 1.81 -13.82
N PRO A 250 -4.62 2.89 -13.04
CA PRO A 250 -5.50 4.02 -13.38
C PRO A 250 -5.16 4.56 -14.76
N ARG A 251 -6.17 4.88 -15.57
CA ARG A 251 -5.93 5.37 -16.95
C ARG A 251 -5.34 6.76 -17.01
N ASN A 252 -5.64 7.60 -16.04
CA ASN A 252 -5.02 8.91 -15.91
C ASN A 252 -5.08 9.40 -14.47
N GLY A 253 -4.12 10.24 -14.12
CA GLY A 253 -4.08 10.88 -12.83
C GLY A 253 -2.67 11.12 -12.34
N TYR A 254 -2.59 11.64 -11.14
CA TYR A 254 -1.32 11.89 -10.47
C TYR A 254 -1.44 11.73 -8.96
N GLN A 255 -0.30 11.52 -8.34
CA GLN A 255 -0.11 11.53 -6.90
C GLN A 255 1.20 12.28 -6.62
N LEU A 256 1.13 13.31 -5.79
CA LEU A 256 2.28 14.10 -5.35
C LEU A 256 2.45 13.92 -3.86
N ARG A 257 3.64 13.49 -3.44
CA ARG A 257 4.02 13.39 -2.03
C ARG A 257 5.19 14.32 -1.77
N LEU A 258 5.03 15.20 -0.80
CA LEU A 258 6.08 16.09 -0.30
C LEU A 258 6.38 15.72 1.13
N GLN A 259 7.66 15.63 1.48
CA GLN A 259 8.13 15.17 2.77
C GLN A 259 9.29 16.05 3.25
N TYR A 260 9.28 16.33 4.55
CA TYR A 260 10.34 17.05 5.23
C TYR A 260 10.72 16.25 6.47
N LEU A 261 11.94 15.76 6.56
CA LEU A 261 12.43 15.02 7.70
C LEU A 261 13.43 15.89 8.47
N THR A 262 13.21 16.02 9.76
CA THR A 262 14.09 16.75 10.66
C THR A 262 14.32 15.98 11.95
N THR A 263 15.43 16.24 12.60
CA THR A 263 15.89 15.52 13.81
C THR A 263 16.08 16.46 15.00
N PRO A 264 15.04 17.20 15.43
CA PRO A 264 15.19 18.31 16.40
C PRO A 264 15.60 17.84 17.81
N PHE A 265 15.43 16.55 18.12
CA PHE A 265 15.66 16.00 19.44
C PHE A 265 16.98 15.22 19.58
N ASN A 266 17.76 15.11 18.48
CA ASN A 266 19.06 14.44 18.53
C ASN A 266 20.16 15.40 18.97
N LYS A 267 21.20 14.87 19.61
CA LYS A 267 22.39 15.63 19.99
C LYS A 267 23.31 15.90 18.80
N GLU A 268 23.30 15.00 17.82
CA GLU A 268 24.07 15.09 16.59
C GLU A 268 23.31 15.90 15.54
N ASN A 269 24.06 16.67 14.76
CA ASN A 269 23.51 17.39 13.62
C ASN A 269 23.41 16.50 12.39
N TYR A 270 22.20 16.13 11.99
CA TYR A 270 21.93 15.36 10.77
C TYR A 270 21.47 16.24 9.60
N GLY A 271 21.30 17.54 9.82
CA GLY A 271 20.66 18.42 8.86
C GLY A 271 19.17 18.06 8.64
N ALA A 272 18.60 18.64 7.62
CA ALA A 272 17.22 18.40 7.20
C ALA A 272 17.19 17.67 5.87
N LEU A 273 16.17 16.83 5.65
CA LEU A 273 15.97 16.08 4.43
C LEU A 273 14.63 16.47 3.80
N TYR A 274 14.69 16.98 2.58
CA TYR A 274 13.54 17.36 1.76
C TYR A 274 13.36 16.33 0.65
N ALA A 275 12.16 15.85 0.44
CA ALA A 275 11.86 14.94 -0.66
C ALA A 275 10.52 15.26 -1.32
N GLY A 276 10.48 15.12 -2.64
CA GLY A 276 9.28 15.19 -3.43
C GLY A 276 9.19 13.98 -4.35
N ARG A 277 8.00 13.38 -4.46
CA ARG A 277 7.73 12.29 -5.37
C ARG A 277 6.43 12.54 -6.12
N LEU A 278 6.50 12.56 -7.44
CA LEU A 278 5.37 12.66 -8.35
C LEU A 278 5.19 11.32 -9.05
N THR A 279 4.03 10.73 -8.90
CA THR A 279 3.59 9.56 -9.66
C THR A 279 2.50 10.01 -10.65
N THR A 280 2.64 9.66 -11.92
CA THR A 280 1.63 9.95 -12.94
C THR A 280 1.18 8.67 -13.61
N TYR A 281 -0.09 8.65 -14.00
CA TYR A 281 -0.73 7.51 -14.65
C TYR A 281 -1.22 7.93 -16.04
N TRP A 282 -0.93 7.11 -17.01
CA TRP A 282 -1.25 7.32 -18.42
C TRP A 282 -1.86 6.06 -19.03
N PRO A 283 -2.74 6.18 -20.03
CA PRO A 283 -3.17 5.04 -20.81
C PRO A 283 -1.97 4.41 -21.54
N GLY A 284 -1.96 3.10 -21.65
CA GLY A 284 -0.99 2.42 -22.50
C GLY A 284 -1.40 2.46 -23.98
N ILE A 285 -0.56 1.87 -24.83
CA ILE A 285 -0.73 1.84 -26.30
C ILE A 285 -1.99 1.05 -26.67
N LEU A 286 -2.24 -0.06 -25.99
CA LEU A 286 -3.40 -0.89 -26.25
C LEU A 286 -4.44 -0.79 -25.12
N ARG A 287 -5.62 -1.35 -25.36
CA ARG A 287 -6.72 -1.39 -24.38
C ARG A 287 -6.31 -2.16 -23.12
N ASN A 288 -6.64 -1.60 -21.94
CA ASN A 288 -6.30 -2.11 -20.60
C ASN A 288 -4.81 -2.13 -20.28
N HIS A 289 -3.94 -1.63 -21.15
CA HIS A 289 -2.56 -1.31 -20.81
C HIS A 289 -2.49 -0.02 -20.01
N GLY A 290 -1.46 0.16 -19.23
CA GLY A 290 -1.24 1.37 -18.45
C GLY A 290 0.24 1.69 -18.32
N LEU A 291 0.55 2.97 -18.29
CA LEU A 291 1.89 3.47 -18.03
C LEU A 291 1.87 4.26 -16.72
N MET A 292 2.80 3.95 -15.83
CA MET A 292 3.04 4.69 -14.60
C MET A 292 4.45 5.24 -14.62
N LEU A 293 4.57 6.55 -14.45
CA LEU A 293 5.86 7.22 -14.33
C LEU A 293 5.99 7.81 -12.94
N ARG A 294 7.14 7.59 -12.31
CA ARG A 294 7.47 8.11 -10.99
C ARG A 294 8.75 8.94 -11.09
N PHE A 295 8.66 10.19 -10.65
CA PHE A 295 9.76 11.11 -10.53
C PHE A 295 9.98 11.42 -9.06
N GLY A 296 11.22 11.38 -8.62
CA GLY A 296 11.59 11.71 -7.26
C GLY A 296 12.79 12.64 -7.21
N TYR A 297 12.76 13.56 -6.24
CA TYR A 297 13.91 14.37 -5.89
C TYR A 297 14.05 14.39 -4.38
N GLN A 298 15.28 14.22 -3.91
CA GLN A 298 15.64 14.30 -2.50
C GLN A 298 16.87 15.18 -2.34
N TYR A 299 16.83 16.03 -1.35
CA TYR A 299 17.93 16.91 -0.95
C TYR A 299 18.12 16.85 0.55
N GLN A 300 19.32 16.53 1.00
CA GLN A 300 19.72 16.62 2.39
C GLN A 300 20.65 17.82 2.58
N GLU A 301 20.31 18.67 3.51
CA GLU A 301 21.16 19.77 3.94
C GLU A 301 22.34 19.21 4.75
N LEU A 302 23.53 19.34 4.19
CA LEU A 302 24.79 18.90 4.79
C LEU A 302 25.68 20.12 4.99
N ASP A 303 25.48 20.86 6.06
CA ASP A 303 26.42 21.87 6.50
C ASP A 303 27.67 21.15 6.99
N GLY A 304 28.86 21.57 6.61
CA GLY A 304 30.17 20.92 6.74
C GLY A 304 30.48 20.01 7.94
N LYS A 305 29.57 19.89 8.90
CA LYS A 305 29.60 19.00 10.06
C LYS A 305 28.37 18.11 10.19
N ALA A 306 27.38 18.22 9.29
CA ALA A 306 26.17 17.42 9.38
C ALA A 306 26.43 15.96 8.94
N LEU A 307 25.85 15.02 9.69
CA LEU A 307 25.90 13.60 9.40
C LEU A 307 24.80 13.24 8.40
N TYR A 308 25.03 12.19 7.62
CA TYR A 308 23.98 11.63 6.75
C TYR A 308 22.86 11.00 7.59
N LEU A 309 21.61 11.27 7.20
CA LEU A 309 20.49 10.58 7.77
C LEU A 309 20.49 9.10 7.40
N PRO A 310 20.23 8.20 8.36
CA PRO A 310 20.16 6.75 8.07
C PRO A 310 18.90 6.37 7.29
N LYS A 311 18.00 7.33 7.02
CA LYS A 311 16.73 7.09 6.32
C LYS A 311 16.73 7.75 4.94
N HIS A 312 16.27 6.97 3.94
CA HIS A 312 16.01 7.45 2.59
C HIS A 312 14.51 7.60 2.39
N LEU A 313 14.09 8.66 1.71
CA LEU A 313 12.69 8.90 1.37
C LEU A 313 12.35 8.50 -0.07
N LEU A 314 13.35 8.33 -0.92
CA LEU A 314 13.20 7.79 -2.26
C LEU A 314 13.64 6.34 -2.32
N GLU A 315 12.96 5.59 -3.16
CA GLU A 315 13.26 4.18 -3.39
C GLU A 315 14.47 4.00 -4.31
N LYS A 316 15.32 3.04 -3.99
CA LYS A 316 16.40 2.60 -4.88
C LYS A 316 15.85 1.93 -6.15
N PRO A 317 16.63 1.87 -7.24
CA PRO A 317 16.30 1.05 -8.40
C PRO A 317 16.21 -0.43 -8.02
N ARG A 318 15.35 -1.17 -8.70
CA ARG A 318 15.22 -2.63 -8.53
C ARG A 318 16.53 -3.33 -8.87
N GLY A 319 16.86 -4.43 -8.18
CA GLY A 319 18.09 -5.18 -8.37
C GLY A 319 19.33 -4.65 -7.65
N TYR A 320 19.22 -3.54 -6.91
CA TYR A 320 20.31 -3.03 -6.08
C TYR A 320 20.06 -3.34 -4.62
N ASN A 321 21.01 -3.99 -3.95
CA ASN A 321 20.91 -4.32 -2.52
C ASN A 321 21.25 -3.15 -1.60
N PHE A 322 21.92 -2.12 -2.13
CA PHE A 322 22.34 -0.95 -1.36
C PHE A 322 21.80 0.34 -1.96
N GLN A 323 21.69 1.33 -1.12
CA GLN A 323 21.35 2.71 -1.50
C GLN A 323 22.47 3.64 -1.03
N TYR A 324 22.93 4.49 -1.92
CA TYR A 324 23.95 5.48 -1.57
C TYR A 324 23.39 6.50 -0.58
N GLN A 325 24.23 6.92 0.36
CA GLN A 325 23.95 8.13 1.11
C GLN A 325 24.15 9.32 0.20
N THR A 326 23.19 10.22 0.22
CA THR A 326 23.11 11.26 -0.77
C THR A 326 22.84 12.62 -0.16
N HIS A 327 23.61 13.61 -0.61
CA HIS A 327 23.28 15.01 -0.49
C HIS A 327 22.13 15.39 -1.45
N ARG A 328 22.18 14.86 -2.70
CA ARG A 328 21.12 15.02 -3.70
C ARG A 328 20.88 13.73 -4.43
N GLN A 329 19.60 13.43 -4.67
CA GLN A 329 19.18 12.27 -5.42
C GLN A 329 18.05 12.62 -6.37
N TRP A 330 18.17 12.18 -7.62
CA TRP A 330 17.10 12.12 -8.59
C TRP A 330 16.73 10.67 -8.82
N ALA A 331 15.45 10.39 -8.86
CA ALA A 331 14.94 9.06 -9.16
C ALA A 331 13.88 9.14 -10.26
N PHE A 332 13.96 8.25 -11.21
CA PHE A 332 12.96 8.05 -12.25
C PHE A 332 12.63 6.56 -12.33
N LYS A 333 11.35 6.24 -12.37
CA LYS A 333 10.89 4.87 -12.59
C LYS A 333 9.75 4.90 -13.60
N ALA A 334 9.80 4.02 -14.58
CA ALA A 334 8.75 3.81 -15.56
C ALA A 334 8.28 2.37 -15.48
N ASP A 335 6.97 2.17 -15.40
CA ASP A 335 6.33 0.86 -15.34
C ASP A 335 5.25 0.81 -16.43
N TYR A 336 5.38 -0.09 -17.38
CA TYR A 336 4.39 -0.35 -18.42
C TYR A 336 3.70 -1.68 -18.15
N ALA A 337 2.48 -1.61 -17.65
CA ALA A 337 1.69 -2.76 -17.27
C ALA A 337 0.76 -3.19 -18.41
N LEU A 338 0.75 -4.49 -18.71
CA LEU A 338 -0.07 -5.08 -19.76
C LEU A 338 -0.72 -6.40 -19.31
N PRO A 339 -1.99 -6.64 -19.66
CA PRO A 339 -2.61 -7.93 -19.47
C PRO A 339 -2.07 -8.90 -20.52
N ILE A 340 -1.66 -10.10 -20.09
CA ILE A 340 -1.25 -11.16 -21.01
C ILE A 340 -2.46 -12.03 -21.30
N PHE A 341 -3.10 -12.55 -20.25
CA PHE A 341 -4.15 -13.51 -20.36
C PHE A 341 -5.11 -13.43 -19.17
N SER A 342 -6.40 -13.58 -19.41
CA SER A 342 -7.44 -13.61 -18.37
C SER A 342 -8.23 -14.90 -18.53
N PRO A 343 -7.76 -16.03 -17.97
CA PRO A 343 -8.39 -17.33 -18.17
C PRO A 343 -9.78 -17.41 -17.55
N ASP A 344 -9.99 -16.65 -16.44
CA ASP A 344 -11.23 -16.70 -15.68
C ASP A 344 -11.60 -18.16 -15.31
N PHE A 345 -10.62 -18.88 -14.78
CA PHE A 345 -10.66 -20.33 -14.64
C PHE A 345 -10.55 -20.75 -13.18
N SER A 346 -11.39 -21.70 -12.76
CA SER A 346 -11.39 -22.25 -11.41
C SER A 346 -11.03 -23.73 -11.40
N ILE A 347 -10.20 -24.13 -10.44
CA ILE A 347 -9.89 -25.53 -10.11
C ILE A 347 -10.71 -25.88 -8.86
N GLY A 348 -11.93 -26.33 -9.06
CA GLY A 348 -12.87 -26.60 -7.98
C GLY A 348 -13.09 -25.40 -7.06
N SER A 349 -13.10 -25.63 -5.76
CA SER A 349 -13.17 -24.58 -4.71
C SER A 349 -11.82 -24.09 -4.23
N LEU A 350 -10.71 -24.66 -4.73
CA LEU A 350 -9.38 -24.45 -4.18
C LEU A 350 -8.70 -23.21 -4.76
N ILE A 351 -8.74 -23.05 -6.10
CA ILE A 351 -7.99 -22.01 -6.80
C ILE A 351 -8.87 -21.41 -7.88
N TYR A 352 -8.90 -20.07 -7.93
CA TYR A 352 -9.47 -19.30 -9.03
C TYR A 352 -8.40 -18.39 -9.64
N ILE A 353 -8.04 -18.63 -10.89
CA ILE A 353 -7.04 -17.87 -11.63
C ILE A 353 -7.76 -16.74 -12.37
N ARG A 354 -7.56 -15.51 -11.89
CA ARG A 354 -8.22 -14.33 -12.42
C ARG A 354 -7.56 -13.81 -13.68
N ARG A 355 -6.24 -13.63 -13.65
CA ARG A 355 -5.47 -13.09 -14.76
C ARG A 355 -3.98 -13.31 -14.60
N MET A 356 -3.29 -13.30 -15.73
CA MET A 356 -1.86 -13.14 -15.86
C MET A 356 -1.54 -11.78 -16.48
N ARG A 357 -0.59 -11.06 -15.94
CA ARG A 357 -0.17 -9.74 -16.42
C ARG A 357 1.35 -9.63 -16.40
N ALA A 358 1.89 -8.77 -17.26
CA ALA A 358 3.29 -8.40 -17.21
C ALA A 358 3.44 -6.93 -16.88
N ASN A 359 4.62 -6.57 -16.38
CA ASN A 359 5.04 -5.21 -16.17
C ASN A 359 6.46 -5.06 -16.69
N LEU A 360 6.66 -4.25 -17.72
CA LEU A 360 7.98 -3.87 -18.19
C LEU A 360 8.42 -2.64 -17.42
N PHE A 361 9.64 -2.64 -16.92
CA PHE A 361 10.09 -1.51 -16.13
C PHE A 361 11.49 -1.02 -16.48
N TYR A 362 11.70 0.25 -16.19
CA TYR A 362 12.99 0.92 -16.21
C TYR A 362 13.12 1.80 -14.97
N ASP A 363 14.21 1.65 -14.24
CA ASP A 363 14.52 2.42 -13.04
C ASP A 363 15.86 3.15 -13.23
N LEU A 364 15.91 4.40 -12.82
CA LEU A 364 17.10 5.23 -12.84
C LEU A 364 17.21 6.01 -11.53
N SER A 365 18.39 6.03 -10.92
CA SER A 365 18.72 6.88 -9.79
C SER A 365 20.07 7.55 -10.03
N ARG A 366 20.10 8.87 -9.89
CA ARG A 366 21.34 9.64 -9.90
C ARG A 366 21.58 10.21 -8.52
N ASN A 367 22.73 9.88 -7.96
CA ASN A 367 23.07 10.15 -6.57
C ASN A 367 24.33 11.00 -6.52
N GLN A 368 24.30 12.07 -5.73
CA GLN A 368 25.44 12.92 -5.43
C GLN A 368 25.69 12.88 -3.94
N ALA A 369 26.78 12.28 -3.49
CA ALA A 369 27.09 12.11 -2.09
C ALA A 369 27.44 13.44 -1.40
N ARG A 370 28.14 14.34 -2.07
CA ARG A 370 28.55 15.64 -1.53
C ARG A 370 28.18 16.77 -2.49
N SER A 371 28.07 17.98 -1.95
CA SER A 371 27.68 19.19 -2.72
C SER A 371 28.50 19.44 -3.97
N LYS A 372 29.82 19.11 -3.94
CA LYS A 372 30.75 19.25 -5.07
C LYS A 372 31.26 17.90 -5.60
N GLY A 373 30.64 16.78 -5.17
CA GLY A 373 31.04 15.43 -5.56
C GLY A 373 30.53 15.04 -6.93
N ALA A 374 31.14 13.99 -7.51
CA ALA A 374 30.69 13.38 -8.74
C ALA A 374 29.31 12.74 -8.55
N TRP A 375 28.54 12.68 -9.64
CA TRP A 375 27.27 11.96 -9.69
C TRP A 375 27.51 10.49 -9.98
N THR A 376 26.93 9.61 -9.17
CA THR A 376 26.86 8.18 -9.44
C THR A 376 25.46 7.84 -9.96
N THR A 377 25.43 6.96 -10.94
CA THR A 377 24.19 6.49 -11.55
C THR A 377 23.96 5.03 -11.19
N GLN A 378 22.73 4.69 -10.87
CA GLN A 378 22.26 3.31 -10.74
C GLN A 378 21.06 3.18 -11.67
N SER A 379 21.07 2.20 -12.55
CA SER A 379 19.97 1.97 -13.47
C SER A 379 19.72 0.49 -13.70
N SER A 380 18.46 0.14 -13.88
CA SER A 380 18.04 -1.23 -14.14
C SER A 380 16.80 -1.26 -15.02
N PHE A 381 16.65 -2.34 -15.75
CA PHE A 381 15.43 -2.64 -16.48
C PHE A 381 15.05 -4.10 -16.28
N GLY A 382 13.82 -4.43 -16.62
CA GLY A 382 13.37 -5.79 -16.47
C GLY A 382 11.89 -5.98 -16.73
N THR A 383 11.42 -7.16 -16.35
CA THR A 383 10.01 -7.53 -16.49
C THR A 383 9.53 -8.32 -15.28
N ASP A 384 8.30 -8.04 -14.89
CA ASP A 384 7.56 -8.81 -13.90
C ASP A 384 6.52 -9.66 -14.64
N LEU A 385 6.47 -10.96 -14.37
CA LEU A 385 5.39 -11.86 -14.75
C LEU A 385 4.55 -12.15 -13.51
N ILE A 386 3.30 -11.76 -13.53
CA ILE A 386 2.46 -11.70 -12.33
C ILE A 386 1.16 -12.46 -12.56
N PHE A 387 0.79 -13.28 -11.59
CA PHE A 387 -0.46 -14.03 -11.54
C PHE A 387 -1.34 -13.50 -10.40
N ASP A 388 -2.54 -13.07 -10.72
CA ASP A 388 -3.56 -12.69 -9.74
C ASP A 388 -4.56 -13.86 -9.61
N TRP A 389 -4.70 -14.42 -8.42
CA TRP A 389 -5.52 -15.59 -8.14
C TRP A 389 -6.13 -15.55 -6.73
N ASN A 390 -7.21 -16.29 -6.53
CA ASN A 390 -7.87 -16.42 -5.24
C ASN A 390 -7.77 -17.87 -4.76
N VAL A 391 -7.52 -18.08 -3.49
CA VAL A 391 -7.39 -19.39 -2.86
C VAL A 391 -8.58 -19.62 -1.93
N LEU A 392 -9.08 -20.85 -1.89
CA LEU A 392 -10.14 -21.29 -0.94
C LEU A 392 -11.34 -20.34 -0.89
N ARG A 393 -11.76 -19.76 -2.01
CA ARG A 393 -12.85 -18.78 -2.12
C ARG A 393 -12.65 -17.51 -1.30
N MET A 394 -11.41 -17.19 -0.89
CA MET A 394 -11.13 -15.92 -0.23
C MET A 394 -11.47 -14.77 -1.16
N SER A 395 -12.07 -13.72 -0.62
CA SER A 395 -12.43 -12.51 -1.38
C SER A 395 -11.21 -11.71 -1.83
N TYR A 396 -10.08 -11.91 -1.18
CA TYR A 396 -8.84 -11.17 -1.41
C TYR A 396 -7.95 -11.93 -2.40
N PRO A 397 -7.57 -11.29 -3.52
CA PRO A 397 -6.66 -11.91 -4.47
C PRO A 397 -5.24 -11.98 -3.90
N ILE A 398 -4.61 -13.11 -4.13
CA ILE A 398 -3.17 -13.30 -3.93
C ILE A 398 -2.50 -13.00 -5.27
N THR A 399 -1.41 -12.28 -5.20
CA THR A 399 -0.57 -11.98 -6.36
C THR A 399 0.75 -12.68 -6.17
N THR A 400 1.12 -13.55 -7.10
CA THR A 400 2.43 -14.19 -7.16
C THR A 400 3.10 -13.91 -8.49
N GLY A 401 4.41 -14.02 -8.56
CA GLY A 401 5.09 -13.79 -9.82
C GLY A 401 6.59 -13.97 -9.73
N VAL A 402 7.22 -13.68 -10.86
CA VAL A 402 8.67 -13.67 -11.01
C VAL A 402 9.09 -12.34 -11.61
N ARG A 403 10.11 -11.73 -11.04
CA ARG A 403 10.75 -10.53 -11.56
C ARG A 403 12.11 -10.88 -12.11
N LEU A 404 12.34 -10.48 -13.34
CA LEU A 404 13.62 -10.60 -14.05
C LEU A 404 14.23 -9.21 -14.11
N ILE A 405 15.45 -9.04 -13.60
CA ILE A 405 16.11 -7.73 -13.47
C ILE A 405 17.48 -7.78 -14.10
N GLN A 406 17.79 -6.78 -14.91
CA GLN A 406 19.12 -6.50 -15.42
C GLN A 406 19.59 -5.13 -14.91
N PRO A 407 20.40 -5.06 -13.84
CA PRO A 407 21.13 -3.83 -13.51
C PRO A 407 22.14 -3.51 -14.62
N ILE A 408 22.21 -2.24 -15.03
CA ILE A 408 23.06 -1.83 -16.13
C ILE A 408 24.50 -1.67 -15.65
N ASP A 409 24.67 -1.07 -14.46
CA ASP A 409 26.00 -0.75 -13.92
C ASP A 409 26.65 -1.92 -13.17
N TYR A 410 25.86 -2.92 -12.77
CA TYR A 410 26.30 -4.02 -11.90
C TYR A 410 26.43 -5.37 -12.60
N GLY A 411 26.00 -5.46 -13.84
CA GLY A 411 26.27 -6.56 -14.79
C GLY A 411 25.65 -7.94 -14.52
N LYS A 412 25.12 -8.24 -13.32
CA LYS A 412 24.55 -9.55 -13.00
C LYS A 412 23.04 -9.55 -13.13
N PHE A 413 22.53 -10.43 -13.99
CA PHE A 413 21.11 -10.73 -14.09
C PHE A 413 20.59 -11.33 -12.77
N GLN A 414 19.41 -10.88 -12.34
CA GLN A 414 18.79 -11.30 -11.09
C GLN A 414 17.36 -11.79 -11.33
N VAL A 415 16.97 -12.77 -10.55
CA VAL A 415 15.61 -13.30 -10.53
C VAL A 415 15.06 -13.18 -9.11
N GLU A 416 13.91 -12.54 -8.96
CA GLU A 416 13.22 -12.38 -7.67
C GLU A 416 11.83 -13.01 -7.74
N ALA A 417 11.41 -13.69 -6.69
CA ALA A 417 10.04 -14.11 -6.53
C ALA A 417 9.18 -12.92 -6.04
N LEU A 418 7.99 -12.77 -6.59
CA LEU A 418 7.02 -11.76 -6.18
C LEU A 418 5.86 -12.41 -5.43
N PHE A 419 5.49 -11.80 -4.32
CA PHE A 419 4.31 -12.19 -3.54
C PHE A 419 3.64 -10.95 -2.96
N SER A 420 2.31 -10.87 -3.06
CA SER A 420 1.53 -9.80 -2.44
C SER A 420 0.10 -10.28 -2.19
N ILE A 421 -0.51 -9.80 -1.12
CA ILE A 421 -1.93 -9.97 -0.84
C ILE A 421 -2.56 -8.57 -0.84
N SER A 422 -3.59 -8.37 -1.68
CA SER A 422 -4.33 -7.10 -1.70
C SER A 422 -5.69 -7.29 -1.02
N PHE A 423 -5.87 -6.63 0.10
CA PHE A 423 -7.13 -6.58 0.85
C PHE A 423 -8.09 -5.51 0.33
#